data_f2e88ae1763605cb071d07e1631023f9
#
_entry.id   f2e88ae1763605cb071d07e1631023f9
#
_cell.length_a   1.000
_cell.length_b   1.000
_cell.length_c   1.000
_cell.angle_alpha   90.00
_cell.angle_beta   90.00
_cell.angle_gamma   90.00
#
_symmetry.space_group_name_H-M   'P 1'
#
loop_
_entity.id
_entity.type
_entity.pdbx_description
1 polymer ?
#
loop_
_entity_poly.entity_id
_entity_poly.type
_entity_poly.pdbx_seq_one_letter_code
_entity_poly.pdbx_strand_id
1 'polypeptide(L)'
;GLHKIFNTIKPFKFNSSEAPTQEQVLYPIRAIRRKNIGEAILLSLFFKNNETLMLTLPPNSPIDIKSYAGWKAFVQEKNLDVVFDAGLTHEFSELVYASKFLITTSITEGFGLLFLEPWTGQKLLWGRKLPEICRDFEANGIQLGHLYSRFSVPVTWLDTAKLLAAWQLCARKAGAMFNFNIEEKSITDAFEKIIADATIDFGLLNEAFQKQIISRVLSDPNNRKVLIDLNPFLMSPGKVSNPEDLIQNNRQAILNHYNKTNYTQTLVNIYRKIVAANVSHRIDKAVLFSAFLNLENFSLLKWGSYVE
;
A
#
# COMPACT_ATOMS: atom_id res chain seq x y z
N GLY A 1 -3.91 2.04 -30.52
CA GLY A 1 -4.56 2.21 -29.21
C GLY A 1 -3.75 1.59 -28.09
N LEU A 2 -4.05 1.96 -26.85
CA LEU A 2 -3.50 1.32 -25.67
C LEU A 2 -4.26 0.02 -25.42
N HIS A 3 -3.52 -1.04 -25.10
CA HIS A 3 -4.09 -2.33 -24.72
C HIS A 3 -3.59 -2.69 -23.33
N LYS A 4 -4.52 -3.11 -22.45
CA LYS A 4 -4.21 -3.56 -21.11
C LYS A 4 -4.04 -5.07 -21.09
N ILE A 5 -2.95 -5.55 -20.53
CA ILE A 5 -2.70 -6.97 -20.28
C ILE A 5 -2.44 -7.14 -18.80
N PHE A 6 -3.18 -8.03 -18.17
CA PHE A 6 -2.97 -8.35 -16.76
C PHE A 6 -1.89 -9.42 -16.60
N ASN A 7 -1.11 -9.33 -15.53
CA ASN A 7 -0.16 -10.39 -15.18
C ASN A 7 -0.90 -11.69 -14.83
N THR A 8 -0.21 -12.80 -14.99
CA THR A 8 -0.71 -14.09 -14.51
C THR A 8 -0.42 -14.27 -13.03
N ILE A 9 -1.34 -14.91 -12.32
CA ILE A 9 -1.15 -15.29 -10.92
C ILE A 9 -0.87 -16.79 -10.86
N LYS A 10 0.21 -17.14 -10.18
CA LYS A 10 0.56 -18.53 -9.88
C LYS A 10 0.01 -18.88 -8.50
N PRO A 11 -0.94 -19.81 -8.39
CA PRO A 11 -1.50 -20.21 -7.10
C PRO A 11 -0.42 -20.75 -6.16
N PHE A 12 -0.54 -20.44 -4.87
CA PHE A 12 0.29 -21.03 -3.84
C PHE A 12 0.09 -22.55 -3.76
N LYS A 13 1.20 -23.25 -3.52
CA LYS A 13 1.21 -24.67 -3.19
C LYS A 13 1.87 -24.79 -1.82
N PHE A 14 1.17 -25.34 -0.86
CA PHE A 14 1.70 -25.59 0.46
C PHE A 14 2.04 -27.07 0.61
N ASN A 15 3.21 -27.34 1.15
CA ASN A 15 3.71 -28.71 1.39
C ASN A 15 3.67 -29.06 2.90
N SER A 16 3.17 -28.14 3.75
CA SER A 16 3.14 -28.34 5.20
C SER A 16 1.87 -29.06 5.65
N SER A 17 2.04 -30.02 6.57
CA SER A 17 0.97 -30.70 7.28
C SER A 17 0.69 -30.10 8.67
N GLU A 18 1.52 -29.16 9.14
CA GLU A 18 1.37 -28.53 10.44
C GLU A 18 0.33 -27.41 10.39
N ALA A 19 -0.48 -27.29 11.43
CA ALA A 19 -1.44 -26.21 11.53
C ALA A 19 -0.71 -24.86 11.67
N PRO A 20 -1.16 -23.79 10.97
CA PRO A 20 -0.54 -22.48 11.10
C PRO A 20 -0.70 -21.95 12.53
N THR A 21 0.33 -21.28 13.05
CA THR A 21 0.33 -20.69 14.42
C THR A 21 -0.69 -19.58 14.61
N GLN A 22 -1.20 -19.00 13.52
CA GLN A 22 -2.25 -17.94 13.45
C GLN A 22 -1.97 -16.69 14.33
N GLU A 23 -0.70 -16.48 14.72
CA GLU A 23 -0.28 -15.31 15.49
C GLU A 23 0.48 -14.28 14.65
N GLN A 24 0.73 -14.60 13.40
CA GLN A 24 1.50 -13.75 12.48
C GLN A 24 0.57 -13.01 11.51
N VAL A 25 0.78 -11.71 11.38
CA VAL A 25 0.18 -10.85 10.35
C VAL A 25 1.28 -10.52 9.35
N LEU A 26 1.14 -11.01 8.12
CA LEU A 26 2.19 -10.90 7.13
C LEU A 26 1.99 -9.70 6.20
N TYR A 27 3.02 -8.87 6.07
CA TYR A 27 3.14 -7.91 4.98
C TYR A 27 4.23 -8.36 4.01
N PRO A 28 3.87 -9.06 2.91
CA PRO A 28 4.80 -9.71 2.01
C PRO A 28 5.36 -8.73 0.99
N ILE A 29 6.31 -7.92 1.41
CA ILE A 29 6.88 -6.85 0.60
C ILE A 29 8.40 -6.87 0.58
N ARG A 30 8.95 -6.25 -0.47
CA ARG A 30 10.25 -5.60 -0.39
C ARG A 30 10.03 -4.19 0.17
N ALA A 31 10.65 -3.88 1.28
CA ALA A 31 10.36 -2.74 2.14
C ALA A 31 10.84 -1.39 1.56
N ILE A 32 10.39 -1.02 0.37
CA ILE A 32 10.61 0.29 -0.25
C ILE A 32 9.58 1.31 0.24
N ARG A 33 9.92 2.60 0.22
CA ARG A 33 9.12 3.68 0.85
C ARG A 33 7.65 3.69 0.44
N ARG A 34 7.33 3.49 -0.85
CA ARG A 34 5.94 3.45 -1.33
C ARG A 34 5.08 2.32 -0.75
N LYS A 35 5.71 1.34 -0.10
CA LYS A 35 5.00 0.29 0.65
C LYS A 35 4.48 0.78 2.00
N ASN A 36 4.89 1.99 2.42
CA ASN A 36 4.33 2.67 3.58
C ASN A 36 4.36 1.83 4.86
N ILE A 37 5.58 1.39 5.23
CA ILE A 37 5.83 0.55 6.41
C ILE A 37 5.31 1.22 7.69
N GLY A 38 5.40 2.55 7.78
CA GLY A 38 4.91 3.29 8.94
C GLY A 38 3.42 3.07 9.19
N GLU A 39 2.61 2.94 8.15
CA GLU A 39 1.19 2.62 8.32
C GLU A 39 0.98 1.18 8.78
N ALA A 40 1.77 0.23 8.29
CA ALA A 40 1.74 -1.15 8.78
C ALA A 40 2.11 -1.24 10.27
N ILE A 41 3.12 -0.48 10.70
CA ILE A 41 3.52 -0.36 12.11
C ILE A 41 2.40 0.32 12.94
N LEU A 42 1.76 1.38 12.43
CA LEU A 42 0.62 2.00 13.13
C LEU A 42 -0.55 1.01 13.27
N LEU A 43 -0.86 0.25 12.23
CA LEU A 43 -1.91 -0.78 12.26
C LEU A 43 -1.60 -1.88 13.28
N SER A 44 -0.33 -2.29 13.44
CA SER A 44 0.05 -3.34 14.39
C SER A 44 -0.27 -2.98 15.84
N LEU A 45 -0.36 -1.70 16.18
CA LEU A 45 -0.79 -1.26 17.51
C LEU A 45 -2.24 -1.64 17.83
N PHE A 46 -3.05 -1.96 16.81
CA PHE A 46 -4.45 -2.34 16.94
C PHE A 46 -4.68 -3.85 16.76
N PHE A 47 -3.62 -4.61 16.55
CA PHE A 47 -3.69 -6.08 16.51
C PHE A 47 -3.95 -6.65 17.92
N LYS A 48 -4.28 -7.91 18.00
CA LYS A 48 -4.41 -8.59 19.29
C LYS A 48 -3.03 -8.73 19.96
N ASN A 49 -3.01 -8.84 21.27
CA ASN A 49 -1.76 -8.87 22.07
C ASN A 49 -0.76 -9.98 21.69
N ASN A 50 -1.20 -11.00 21.01
CA ASN A 50 -0.35 -12.12 20.54
C ASN A 50 -0.10 -12.10 19.03
N GLU A 51 -0.47 -11.03 18.33
CA GLU A 51 -0.29 -10.93 16.88
C GLU A 51 0.92 -10.07 16.55
N THR A 52 1.90 -10.64 15.85
CA THR A 52 3.15 -9.99 15.44
C THR A 52 3.10 -9.60 13.96
N LEU A 53 3.48 -8.37 13.64
CA LEU A 53 3.63 -7.92 12.26
C LEU A 53 4.95 -8.46 11.66
N MET A 54 4.86 -9.19 10.56
CA MET A 54 6.01 -9.75 9.84
C MET A 54 6.23 -9.03 8.51
N LEU A 55 7.41 -8.42 8.33
CA LEU A 55 7.85 -7.80 7.07
C LEU A 55 8.88 -8.72 6.38
N THR A 56 8.69 -9.01 5.07
CA THR A 56 9.48 -10.08 4.45
C THR A 56 10.89 -9.70 4.05
N LEU A 57 11.09 -8.67 3.23
CA LEU A 57 12.39 -8.41 2.62
C LEU A 57 12.85 -6.95 2.79
N PRO A 58 14.16 -6.74 3.03
CA PRO A 58 14.74 -5.41 3.03
C PRO A 58 14.69 -4.78 1.62
N PRO A 59 14.80 -3.45 1.50
CA PRO A 59 14.90 -2.78 0.21
C PRO A 59 16.24 -3.11 -0.47
N ASN A 60 16.25 -3.04 -1.78
CA ASN A 60 17.48 -3.16 -2.59
C ASN A 60 17.92 -1.81 -3.21
N SER A 61 17.18 -0.74 -2.94
CA SER A 61 17.49 0.60 -3.41
C SER A 61 18.24 1.39 -2.33
N PRO A 62 19.38 2.05 -2.63
CA PRO A 62 20.10 2.88 -1.66
C PRO A 62 19.24 3.99 -1.02
N ILE A 63 18.28 4.53 -1.75
CA ILE A 63 17.35 5.57 -1.26
C ILE A 63 16.45 5.02 -0.16
N ASP A 64 16.00 3.78 -0.29
CA ASP A 64 15.06 3.17 0.66
C ASP A 64 15.76 2.58 1.89
N ILE A 65 17.07 2.24 1.80
CA ILE A 65 17.82 1.62 2.91
C ILE A 65 17.82 2.50 4.16
N LYS A 66 18.01 3.82 4.01
CA LYS A 66 18.01 4.75 5.15
C LYS A 66 16.65 4.78 5.85
N SER A 67 15.56 4.88 5.09
CA SER A 67 14.20 4.84 5.63
C SER A 67 13.92 3.52 6.36
N TYR A 68 14.34 2.41 5.76
CA TYR A 68 14.18 1.07 6.35
C TYR A 68 14.94 0.93 7.68
N ALA A 69 16.22 1.34 7.71
CA ALA A 69 17.03 1.35 8.92
C ALA A 69 16.41 2.24 10.01
N GLY A 70 15.90 3.41 9.63
CA GLY A 70 15.21 4.32 10.54
C GLY A 70 13.90 3.72 11.12
N TRP A 71 13.17 2.89 10.36
CA TRP A 71 12.02 2.16 10.89
C TRP A 71 12.43 1.03 11.85
N LYS A 72 13.49 0.28 11.54
CA LYS A 72 14.03 -0.76 12.45
C LYS A 72 14.45 -0.17 13.79
N ALA A 73 15.20 0.94 13.77
CA ALA A 73 15.61 1.64 14.97
C ALA A 73 14.41 2.15 15.78
N PHE A 74 13.40 2.73 15.11
CA PHE A 74 12.18 3.21 15.76
C PHE A 74 11.38 2.08 16.43
N VAL A 75 11.20 0.95 15.75
CA VAL A 75 10.53 -0.22 16.31
C VAL A 75 11.25 -0.76 17.54
N GLN A 76 12.59 -0.83 17.48
CA GLN A 76 13.42 -1.25 18.61
C GLN A 76 13.32 -0.26 19.78
N GLU A 77 13.42 1.06 19.51
CA GLU A 77 13.29 2.11 20.53
C GLU A 77 11.94 2.06 21.26
N LYS A 78 10.87 1.82 20.50
CA LYS A 78 9.50 1.79 21.03
C LYS A 78 9.06 0.41 21.51
N ASN A 79 9.92 -0.60 21.44
CA ASN A 79 9.64 -1.99 21.81
C ASN A 79 8.34 -2.51 21.19
N LEU A 80 8.20 -2.36 19.87
CA LEU A 80 7.01 -2.77 19.13
C LEU A 80 7.13 -4.21 18.63
N ASP A 81 6.02 -4.90 18.55
CA ASP A 81 5.95 -6.29 18.11
C ASP A 81 5.94 -6.41 16.57
N VAL A 82 7.09 -6.11 15.96
CA VAL A 82 7.31 -6.11 14.53
C VAL A 82 8.62 -6.82 14.18
N VAL A 83 8.54 -7.83 13.35
CA VAL A 83 9.68 -8.59 12.83
C VAL A 83 10.01 -8.14 11.41
N PHE A 84 11.26 -7.75 11.20
CA PHE A 84 11.81 -7.42 9.89
C PHE A 84 12.59 -8.59 9.31
N ASP A 85 12.77 -8.59 7.99
CA ASP A 85 13.62 -9.56 7.28
C ASP A 85 13.17 -11.03 7.38
N ALA A 86 11.90 -11.30 7.70
CA ALA A 86 11.38 -12.65 7.87
C ALA A 86 11.61 -13.56 6.64
N GLY A 87 11.61 -13.00 5.44
CA GLY A 87 11.86 -13.74 4.19
C GLY A 87 13.34 -14.04 3.91
N LEU A 88 14.27 -13.63 4.79
CA LEU A 88 15.68 -14.05 4.71
C LEU A 88 15.95 -15.39 5.43
N THR A 89 15.05 -15.77 6.34
CA THR A 89 15.19 -16.96 7.20
C THR A 89 14.12 -18.03 6.95
N HIS A 90 13.03 -17.66 6.27
CA HIS A 90 11.91 -18.55 5.99
C HIS A 90 11.50 -18.46 4.52
N GLU A 91 11.07 -19.59 3.98
CA GLU A 91 10.50 -19.63 2.64
C GLU A 91 9.19 -18.83 2.56
N PHE A 92 8.97 -18.13 1.45
CA PHE A 92 7.81 -17.26 1.29
C PHE A 92 6.47 -17.99 1.43
N SER A 93 6.39 -19.21 0.89
CA SER A 93 5.19 -20.05 1.01
C SER A 93 4.88 -20.45 2.45
N GLU A 94 5.93 -20.68 3.26
CA GLU A 94 5.79 -21.00 4.69
C GLU A 94 5.27 -19.79 5.48
N LEU A 95 5.82 -18.59 5.22
CA LEU A 95 5.34 -17.35 5.85
C LEU A 95 3.86 -17.09 5.52
N VAL A 96 3.47 -17.27 4.27
CA VAL A 96 2.06 -17.13 3.87
C VAL A 96 1.19 -18.19 4.57
N TYR A 97 1.66 -19.44 4.62
CA TYR A 97 0.92 -20.53 5.28
C TYR A 97 0.74 -20.27 6.78
N ALA A 98 1.81 -19.88 7.48
CA ALA A 98 1.80 -19.61 8.91
C ALA A 98 0.99 -18.36 9.29
N SER A 99 0.79 -17.43 8.38
CA SER A 99 0.11 -16.18 8.68
C SER A 99 -1.39 -16.36 8.90
N LYS A 100 -1.94 -15.56 9.80
CA LYS A 100 -3.38 -15.46 10.06
C LYS A 100 -4.11 -14.77 8.91
N PHE A 101 -3.60 -13.63 8.48
CA PHE A 101 -4.02 -12.86 7.32
C PHE A 101 -2.84 -12.05 6.78
N LEU A 102 -2.99 -11.56 5.56
CA LEU A 102 -2.01 -10.67 4.95
C LEU A 102 -2.50 -9.23 4.96
N ILE A 103 -1.56 -8.28 5.05
CA ILE A 103 -1.91 -6.85 4.98
C ILE A 103 -1.27 -6.17 3.79
N THR A 104 -1.85 -5.03 3.39
CA THR A 104 -1.27 -4.07 2.47
C THR A 104 -1.49 -2.65 2.97
N THR A 105 -0.43 -1.83 2.92
CA THR A 105 -0.47 -0.39 3.22
C THR A 105 0.17 0.42 2.10
N SER A 106 0.42 -0.20 0.95
CA SER A 106 1.00 0.48 -0.21
C SER A 106 0.20 1.70 -0.62
N ILE A 107 0.90 2.81 -0.90
CA ILE A 107 0.28 4.05 -1.39
C ILE A 107 0.25 4.12 -2.92
N THR A 108 1.01 3.28 -3.59
CA THR A 108 0.99 3.12 -5.06
C THR A 108 1.56 1.77 -5.45
N GLU A 109 1.01 1.20 -6.53
CA GLU A 109 1.46 -0.07 -7.11
C GLU A 109 1.54 0.03 -8.63
N GLY A 110 2.38 -0.80 -9.24
CA GLY A 110 2.38 -0.95 -10.69
C GLY A 110 1.21 -1.82 -11.16
N PHE A 111 1.13 -3.04 -10.63
CA PHE A 111 0.03 -3.97 -10.93
C PHE A 111 -0.80 -4.31 -9.69
N GLY A 112 -0.15 -4.50 -8.54
CA GLY A 112 -0.85 -4.82 -7.29
C GLY A 112 -1.05 -6.32 -7.07
N LEU A 113 -0.01 -7.13 -7.25
CA LEU A 113 -0.03 -8.58 -7.03
C LEU A 113 -0.62 -8.95 -5.66
N LEU A 114 -0.34 -8.14 -4.64
CA LEU A 114 -0.81 -8.39 -3.28
C LEU A 114 -2.34 -8.30 -3.14
N PHE A 115 -3.05 -7.67 -4.07
CA PHE A 115 -4.52 -7.71 -4.08
C PHE A 115 -5.09 -9.02 -4.63
N LEU A 116 -4.24 -9.88 -5.21
CA LEU A 116 -4.65 -11.12 -5.87
C LEU A 116 -4.03 -12.37 -5.22
N GLU A 117 -2.73 -12.37 -4.95
CA GLU A 117 -2.00 -13.56 -4.49
C GLU A 117 -2.54 -14.17 -3.18
N PRO A 118 -2.90 -13.39 -2.13
CA PRO A 118 -3.36 -13.95 -0.85
C PRO A 118 -4.52 -14.94 -0.99
N TRP A 119 -5.48 -14.63 -1.83
CA TRP A 119 -6.66 -15.46 -2.06
C TRP A 119 -6.31 -16.85 -2.59
N THR A 120 -5.27 -16.95 -3.42
CA THR A 120 -4.79 -18.24 -3.93
C THR A 120 -4.13 -19.10 -2.85
N GLY A 121 -3.63 -18.46 -1.80
CA GLY A 121 -3.09 -19.08 -0.59
C GLY A 121 -4.15 -19.29 0.51
N GLN A 122 -5.43 -19.13 0.19
CA GLN A 122 -6.53 -19.22 1.16
C GLN A 122 -6.35 -18.30 2.37
N LYS A 123 -5.79 -17.11 2.12
CA LYS A 123 -5.57 -16.09 3.13
C LYS A 123 -6.39 -14.85 2.84
N LEU A 124 -6.95 -14.27 3.90
CA LEU A 124 -7.60 -12.98 3.84
C LEU A 124 -6.53 -11.90 3.58
N LEU A 125 -6.84 -10.96 2.69
CA LEU A 125 -6.13 -9.69 2.58
C LEU A 125 -6.90 -8.62 3.33
N TRP A 126 -6.18 -7.80 4.11
CA TRP A 126 -6.73 -6.64 4.79
C TRP A 126 -5.81 -5.42 4.64
N GLY A 127 -6.32 -4.20 4.82
CA GLY A 127 -5.50 -2.99 4.78
C GLY A 127 -5.97 -1.95 3.75
N ARG A 128 -5.01 -1.22 3.19
CA ARG A 128 -5.27 -0.09 2.29
C ARG A 128 -5.64 -0.56 0.89
N LYS A 129 -6.78 -0.06 0.39
CA LYS A 129 -7.22 -0.18 -1.00
C LYS A 129 -6.58 0.92 -1.84
N LEU A 130 -6.19 0.58 -3.05
CA LEU A 130 -5.81 1.53 -4.10
C LEU A 130 -6.93 1.54 -5.15
N PRO A 131 -7.88 2.51 -5.11
CA PRO A 131 -9.08 2.47 -5.94
C PRO A 131 -8.78 2.34 -7.43
N GLU A 132 -7.76 3.05 -7.93
CA GLU A 132 -7.35 3.03 -9.35
C GLU A 132 -6.86 1.65 -9.82
N ILE A 133 -6.19 0.91 -8.93
CA ILE A 133 -5.71 -0.45 -9.20
C ILE A 133 -6.84 -1.46 -9.00
N CYS A 134 -7.55 -1.35 -7.88
CA CYS A 134 -8.56 -2.33 -7.47
C CYS A 134 -9.80 -2.33 -8.38
N ARG A 135 -10.14 -1.19 -9.00
CA ARG A 135 -11.27 -1.09 -9.93
C ARG A 135 -11.25 -2.17 -11.02
N ASP A 136 -10.07 -2.45 -11.58
CA ASP A 136 -9.95 -3.48 -12.62
C ASP A 136 -10.13 -4.90 -12.05
N PHE A 137 -9.67 -5.12 -10.82
CA PHE A 137 -9.83 -6.40 -10.14
C PHE A 137 -11.30 -6.63 -9.78
N GLU A 138 -11.97 -5.59 -9.27
CA GLU A 138 -13.40 -5.63 -8.95
C GLU A 138 -14.26 -5.85 -10.19
N ALA A 139 -13.89 -5.27 -11.34
CA ALA A 139 -14.55 -5.53 -12.62
C ALA A 139 -14.42 -7.01 -13.07
N ASN A 140 -13.39 -7.71 -12.60
CA ASN A 140 -13.18 -9.14 -12.83
C ASN A 140 -13.75 -10.02 -11.68
N GLY A 141 -14.59 -9.47 -10.80
CA GLY A 141 -15.28 -10.19 -9.75
C GLY A 141 -14.49 -10.38 -8.44
N ILE A 142 -13.34 -9.74 -8.27
CA ILE A 142 -12.60 -9.75 -7.01
C ILE A 142 -13.29 -8.82 -6.02
N GLN A 143 -13.65 -9.29 -4.84
CA GLN A 143 -14.34 -8.52 -3.82
C GLN A 143 -13.33 -7.88 -2.86
N LEU A 144 -13.18 -6.53 -2.90
CA LEU A 144 -12.23 -5.76 -2.11
C LEU A 144 -12.89 -4.63 -1.31
N GLY A 145 -14.21 -4.67 -1.14
CA GLY A 145 -14.99 -3.63 -0.45
C GLY A 145 -14.73 -3.52 1.06
N HIS A 146 -14.10 -4.52 1.67
CA HIS A 146 -13.71 -4.54 3.09
C HIS A 146 -12.37 -3.82 3.37
N LEU A 147 -11.62 -3.43 2.34
CA LEU A 147 -10.38 -2.67 2.46
C LEU A 147 -10.70 -1.18 2.63
N TYR A 148 -9.89 -0.47 3.42
CA TYR A 148 -10.04 0.99 3.58
C TYR A 148 -9.20 1.74 2.53
N SER A 149 -9.67 2.90 2.07
CA SER A 149 -8.95 3.75 1.10
C SER A 149 -8.23 4.94 1.73
N ARG A 150 -8.53 5.28 2.98
CA ARG A 150 -7.94 6.40 3.73
C ARG A 150 -7.75 5.99 5.19
N PHE A 151 -6.62 6.41 5.78
CA PHE A 151 -6.37 6.32 7.21
C PHE A 151 -6.30 7.74 7.77
N SER A 152 -7.39 8.22 8.33
CA SER A 152 -7.54 9.59 8.80
C SER A 152 -6.85 9.81 10.14
N VAL A 153 -6.03 10.86 10.21
CA VAL A 153 -5.40 11.34 11.46
C VAL A 153 -5.69 12.81 11.67
N PRO A 154 -5.84 13.30 12.90
CA PRO A 154 -6.12 14.71 13.16
C PRO A 154 -4.96 15.60 12.68
N VAL A 155 -5.23 16.63 11.91
CA VAL A 155 -4.22 17.63 11.49
C VAL A 155 -3.61 18.34 12.70
N THR A 156 -4.40 18.53 13.77
CA THR A 156 -3.94 19.14 15.02
C THR A 156 -2.82 18.35 15.75
N TRP A 157 -2.54 17.12 15.34
CA TRP A 157 -1.43 16.34 15.85
C TRP A 157 -0.10 16.68 15.19
N LEU A 158 -0.12 17.50 14.15
CA LEU A 158 1.03 17.88 13.34
C LEU A 158 1.27 19.39 13.41
N ASP A 159 2.52 19.77 13.19
CA ASP A 159 2.87 21.18 12.89
C ASP A 159 2.50 21.46 11.42
N THR A 160 1.33 22.09 11.23
CA THR A 160 0.76 22.35 9.91
C THR A 160 1.67 23.24 9.05
N ALA A 161 2.41 24.17 9.66
CA ALA A 161 3.32 25.04 8.93
C ALA A 161 4.51 24.23 8.37
N LYS A 162 5.09 23.35 9.18
CA LYS A 162 6.16 22.44 8.73
C LYS A 162 5.65 21.46 7.68
N LEU A 163 4.43 20.94 7.83
CA LEU A 163 3.84 20.03 6.87
C LEU A 163 3.63 20.73 5.52
N LEU A 164 3.07 21.94 5.50
CA LEU A 164 2.91 22.73 4.27
C LEU A 164 4.26 23.01 3.60
N ALA A 165 5.26 23.43 4.38
CA ALA A 165 6.60 23.72 3.84
C ALA A 165 7.23 22.45 3.21
N ALA A 166 7.09 21.28 3.84
CA ALA A 166 7.55 20.02 3.29
C ALA A 166 6.80 19.65 2.00
N TRP A 167 5.50 19.89 1.98
CA TRP A 167 4.64 19.65 0.82
C TRP A 167 5.04 20.50 -0.37
N GLN A 168 5.17 21.80 -0.17
CA GLN A 168 5.60 22.76 -1.20
C GLN A 168 6.98 22.42 -1.76
N LEU A 169 7.95 22.17 -0.89
CA LEU A 169 9.31 21.80 -1.30
C LEU A 169 9.29 20.51 -2.15
N CYS A 170 8.52 19.52 -1.74
CA CYS A 170 8.43 18.23 -2.40
C CYS A 170 7.73 18.36 -3.78
N ALA A 171 6.64 19.11 -3.87
CA ALA A 171 5.93 19.36 -5.11
C ALA A 171 6.80 20.11 -6.13
N ARG A 172 7.51 21.17 -5.69
CA ARG A 172 8.46 21.90 -6.57
C ARG A 172 9.58 20.99 -7.09
N LYS A 173 10.17 20.16 -6.22
CA LYS A 173 11.21 19.20 -6.64
C LYS A 173 10.67 18.20 -7.66
N ALA A 174 9.47 17.67 -7.43
CA ALA A 174 8.83 16.75 -8.36
C ALA A 174 8.58 17.41 -9.72
N GLY A 175 8.06 18.64 -9.75
CA GLY A 175 7.88 19.40 -10.99
C GLY A 175 9.19 19.63 -11.73
N ALA A 176 10.23 20.07 -11.01
CA ALA A 176 11.55 20.35 -11.59
C ALA A 176 12.19 19.11 -12.24
N MET A 177 11.99 17.91 -11.69
CA MET A 177 12.46 16.65 -12.29
C MET A 177 11.91 16.40 -13.71
N PHE A 178 10.77 17.01 -14.04
CA PHE A 178 10.12 16.89 -15.35
C PHE A 178 10.19 18.20 -16.16
N ASN A 179 11.02 19.16 -15.74
CA ASN A 179 11.09 20.50 -16.33
C ASN A 179 9.74 21.24 -16.34
N PHE A 180 8.95 21.04 -15.31
CA PHE A 180 7.63 21.64 -15.15
C PHE A 180 7.59 22.52 -13.89
N ASN A 181 7.19 23.77 -14.04
CA ASN A 181 6.99 24.69 -12.92
C ASN A 181 5.54 24.60 -12.45
N ILE A 182 5.33 24.12 -11.21
CA ILE A 182 4.01 24.07 -10.60
C ILE A 182 3.75 25.39 -9.91
N GLU A 183 2.62 26.03 -10.22
CA GLU A 183 2.20 27.27 -9.57
C GLU A 183 2.02 27.06 -8.06
N GLU A 184 2.55 27.99 -7.26
CA GLU A 184 2.51 27.96 -5.81
C GLU A 184 1.06 27.90 -5.29
N LYS A 185 0.17 28.66 -5.94
CA LYS A 185 -1.25 28.64 -5.63
C LYS A 185 -1.86 27.23 -5.79
N SER A 186 -1.55 26.55 -6.87
CA SER A 186 -2.05 25.18 -7.12
C SER A 186 -1.59 24.20 -6.05
N ILE A 187 -0.36 24.37 -5.53
CA ILE A 187 0.18 23.53 -4.44
C ILE A 187 -0.58 23.83 -3.15
N THR A 188 -0.79 25.10 -2.84
CA THR A 188 -1.48 25.52 -1.62
C THR A 188 -2.95 25.13 -1.65
N ASP A 189 -3.67 25.38 -2.75
CA ASP A 189 -5.08 25.01 -2.92
C ASP A 189 -5.26 23.47 -2.77
N ALA A 190 -4.35 22.68 -3.32
CA ALA A 190 -4.38 21.21 -3.16
C ALA A 190 -4.14 20.80 -1.71
N PHE A 191 -3.20 21.44 -1.02
CA PHE A 191 -2.92 21.16 0.40
C PHE A 191 -4.14 21.50 1.27
N GLU A 192 -4.79 22.65 1.06
CA GLU A 192 -5.99 23.05 1.80
C GLU A 192 -7.13 22.04 1.62
N LYS A 193 -7.32 21.51 0.41
CA LYS A 193 -8.32 20.46 0.16
C LYS A 193 -8.01 19.17 0.92
N ILE A 194 -6.73 18.79 1.03
CA ILE A 194 -6.31 17.55 1.71
C ILE A 194 -6.61 17.60 3.20
N ILE A 195 -6.59 18.79 3.82
CA ILE A 195 -6.81 19.00 5.25
C ILE A 195 -8.17 19.62 5.59
N ALA A 196 -9.06 19.81 4.62
CA ALA A 196 -10.32 20.56 4.76
C ALA A 196 -11.26 20.02 5.84
N ASP A 197 -11.25 18.71 6.10
CA ASP A 197 -12.05 18.05 7.13
C ASP A 197 -11.34 17.93 8.50
N ALA A 198 -10.33 18.78 8.75
CA ALA A 198 -9.46 18.74 9.93
C ALA A 198 -8.69 17.41 10.14
N THR A 199 -8.70 16.54 9.14
CA THR A 199 -7.92 15.30 9.10
C THR A 199 -7.02 15.24 7.88
N ILE A 200 -5.96 14.44 7.96
CA ILE A 200 -5.11 14.13 6.82
C ILE A 200 -4.95 12.60 6.70
N ASP A 201 -4.81 12.11 5.46
CA ASP A 201 -4.49 10.70 5.26
C ASP A 201 -3.04 10.40 5.69
N PHE A 202 -2.87 9.44 6.60
CA PHE A 202 -1.57 9.00 7.10
C PHE A 202 -0.63 8.55 5.95
N GLY A 203 -1.17 7.95 4.89
CA GLY A 203 -0.40 7.52 3.71
C GLY A 203 0.21 8.66 2.89
N LEU A 204 -0.20 9.91 3.11
CA LEU A 204 0.38 11.07 2.43
C LEU A 204 1.63 11.62 3.15
N LEU A 205 1.84 11.25 4.41
CA LEU A 205 2.90 11.76 5.30
C LEU A 205 4.22 11.04 5.07
N ASN A 206 5.34 11.74 5.27
CA ASN A 206 6.66 11.12 5.31
C ASN A 206 6.92 10.43 6.66
N GLU A 207 8.06 9.75 6.75
CA GLU A 207 8.45 8.94 7.91
C GLU A 207 8.53 9.75 9.21
N ALA A 208 8.99 11.01 9.15
CA ALA A 208 9.12 11.87 10.33
C ALA A 208 7.74 12.18 10.95
N PHE A 209 6.77 12.62 10.12
CA PHE A 209 5.41 12.86 10.59
C PHE A 209 4.71 11.56 11.01
N GLN A 210 4.93 10.46 10.30
CA GLN A 210 4.38 9.16 10.67
C GLN A 210 4.89 8.69 12.05
N LYS A 211 6.19 8.79 12.32
CA LYS A 211 6.81 8.47 13.62
C LYS A 211 6.25 9.35 14.74
N GLN A 212 6.04 10.64 14.48
CA GLN A 212 5.41 11.57 15.42
C GLN A 212 4.01 11.10 15.81
N ILE A 213 3.17 10.71 14.85
CA ILE A 213 1.82 10.20 15.10
C ILE A 213 1.86 8.88 15.88
N ILE A 214 2.70 7.92 15.47
CA ILE A 214 2.84 6.64 16.16
C ILE A 214 3.25 6.86 17.62
N SER A 215 4.27 7.71 17.86
CA SER A 215 4.72 8.05 19.21
C SER A 215 3.62 8.68 20.06
N ARG A 216 2.78 9.52 19.47
CA ARG A 216 1.63 10.14 20.14
C ARG A 216 0.58 9.10 20.53
N VAL A 217 0.30 8.13 19.66
CA VAL A 217 -0.65 7.04 19.94
C VAL A 217 -0.13 6.13 21.07
N LEU A 218 1.19 5.92 21.13
CA LEU A 218 1.83 5.13 22.18
C LEU A 218 1.85 5.85 23.53
N SER A 219 1.90 7.19 23.54
CA SER A 219 2.03 7.97 24.79
C SER A 219 0.74 8.15 25.57
N ASP A 220 -0.43 8.02 24.91
CA ASP A 220 -1.74 8.25 25.54
C ASP A 220 -2.82 7.35 24.92
N PRO A 221 -3.45 6.47 25.74
CA PRO A 221 -4.55 5.61 25.29
C PRO A 221 -5.75 6.37 24.68
N ASN A 222 -5.98 7.64 25.06
CA ASN A 222 -7.03 8.44 24.47
C ASN A 222 -6.79 8.74 22.99
N ASN A 223 -5.52 8.89 22.59
CA ASN A 223 -5.17 9.07 21.17
C ASN A 223 -5.51 7.83 20.35
N ARG A 224 -5.37 6.62 20.92
CA ARG A 224 -5.80 5.39 20.29
C ARG A 224 -7.31 5.36 20.05
N LYS A 225 -8.11 5.84 21.02
CA LYS A 225 -9.56 5.96 20.89
C LYS A 225 -9.93 6.94 19.79
N VAL A 226 -9.29 8.11 19.74
CA VAL A 226 -9.50 9.11 18.67
C VAL A 226 -9.27 8.50 17.27
N LEU A 227 -8.21 7.69 17.10
CA LEU A 227 -7.98 7.01 15.82
C LEU A 227 -9.06 5.99 15.49
N ILE A 228 -9.55 5.24 16.47
CA ILE A 228 -10.65 4.28 16.26
C ILE A 228 -11.93 5.02 15.85
N ASP A 229 -12.26 6.12 16.50
CA ASP A 229 -13.46 6.93 16.18
C ASP A 229 -13.39 7.49 14.75
N LEU A 230 -12.20 7.92 14.30
CA LEU A 230 -11.98 8.39 12.93
C LEU A 230 -11.87 7.24 11.89
N ASN A 231 -11.48 6.05 12.31
CA ASN A 231 -11.20 4.91 11.46
C ASN A 231 -11.82 3.63 12.05
N PRO A 232 -13.13 3.42 11.92
CA PRO A 232 -13.83 2.29 12.56
C PRO A 232 -13.27 0.90 12.21
N PHE A 233 -12.58 0.77 11.07
CA PHE A 233 -11.91 -0.48 10.68
C PHE A 233 -10.82 -0.93 11.67
N LEU A 234 -10.29 -0.01 12.52
CA LEU A 234 -9.31 -0.32 13.55
C LEU A 234 -9.88 -1.11 14.74
N MET A 235 -11.22 -1.15 14.91
CA MET A 235 -11.85 -1.95 15.97
C MET A 235 -11.65 -3.46 15.78
N SER A 236 -11.50 -3.89 14.56
CA SER A 236 -11.41 -5.33 14.24
C SER A 236 -10.51 -5.59 13.04
N PRO A 237 -9.19 -5.34 13.13
CA PRO A 237 -8.25 -5.61 12.05
C PRO A 237 -8.34 -7.06 11.57
N GLY A 238 -8.35 -7.25 10.25
CA GLY A 238 -8.41 -8.58 9.64
C GLY A 238 -9.72 -9.35 9.86
N LYS A 239 -10.78 -8.70 10.35
CA LYS A 239 -12.09 -9.33 10.46
C LYS A 239 -13.03 -8.88 9.35
N VAL A 240 -13.69 -9.84 8.72
CA VAL A 240 -14.74 -9.65 7.71
C VAL A 240 -15.88 -10.62 8.00
N SER A 241 -17.07 -10.29 7.51
CA SER A 241 -18.19 -11.24 7.52
C SER A 241 -17.92 -12.33 6.50
N ASN A 242 -18.16 -13.61 6.86
CA ASN A 242 -17.98 -14.78 5.98
C ASN A 242 -16.63 -14.82 5.26
N PRO A 243 -15.49 -14.88 5.98
CA PRO A 243 -14.17 -14.84 5.38
C PRO A 243 -13.90 -16.00 4.42
N GLU A 244 -14.44 -17.18 4.69
CA GLU A 244 -14.28 -18.37 3.85
C GLU A 244 -14.93 -18.19 2.48
N ASP A 245 -16.16 -17.70 2.42
CA ASP A 245 -16.87 -17.40 1.17
C ASP A 245 -16.13 -16.32 0.37
N LEU A 246 -15.70 -15.26 1.04
CA LEU A 246 -14.94 -14.18 0.42
C LEU A 246 -13.64 -14.71 -0.22
N ILE A 247 -12.87 -15.49 0.53
CA ILE A 247 -11.63 -16.10 0.05
C ILE A 247 -11.88 -17.00 -1.14
N GLN A 248 -12.89 -17.88 -1.05
CA GLN A 248 -13.18 -18.82 -2.12
C GLN A 248 -13.68 -18.13 -3.40
N ASN A 249 -14.54 -17.13 -3.27
CA ASN A 249 -15.05 -16.36 -4.41
C ASN A 249 -13.91 -15.60 -5.11
N ASN A 250 -13.06 -14.92 -4.35
CA ASN A 250 -11.91 -14.21 -4.90
C ASN A 250 -10.91 -15.17 -5.56
N ARG A 251 -10.63 -16.31 -4.93
CA ARG A 251 -9.77 -17.34 -5.51
C ARG A 251 -10.32 -17.84 -6.85
N GLN A 252 -11.61 -18.13 -6.93
CA GLN A 252 -12.22 -18.60 -8.18
C GLN A 252 -12.15 -17.53 -9.29
N ALA A 253 -12.44 -16.27 -8.96
CA ALA A 253 -12.33 -15.17 -9.91
C ALA A 253 -10.88 -15.01 -10.43
N ILE A 254 -9.88 -15.15 -9.56
CA ILE A 254 -8.45 -15.08 -9.96
C ILE A 254 -8.10 -16.23 -10.90
N LEU A 255 -8.48 -17.46 -10.59
CA LEU A 255 -8.20 -18.62 -11.44
C LEU A 255 -8.87 -18.49 -12.81
N ASN A 256 -10.03 -17.85 -12.89
CA ASN A 256 -10.75 -17.63 -14.15
C ASN A 256 -10.12 -16.52 -15.00
N HIS A 257 -9.66 -15.42 -14.40
CA HIS A 257 -9.26 -14.22 -15.13
C HIS A 257 -7.75 -14.02 -15.26
N TYR A 258 -6.94 -14.47 -14.28
CA TYR A 258 -5.50 -14.18 -14.19
C TYR A 258 -4.63 -15.41 -14.47
N ASN A 259 -5.07 -16.29 -15.37
CA ASN A 259 -4.36 -17.52 -15.74
C ASN A 259 -3.52 -17.34 -17.02
N LYS A 260 -2.59 -18.28 -17.22
CA LYS A 260 -1.67 -18.27 -18.37
C LYS A 260 -2.40 -18.33 -19.73
N THR A 261 -3.50 -19.07 -19.81
CA THR A 261 -4.25 -19.24 -21.06
C THR A 261 -4.83 -17.91 -21.51
N ASN A 262 -5.54 -17.19 -20.65
CA ASN A 262 -6.11 -15.88 -20.93
C ASN A 262 -5.03 -14.85 -21.27
N TYR A 263 -3.91 -14.85 -20.53
CA TYR A 263 -2.78 -13.99 -20.82
C TYR A 263 -2.24 -14.23 -22.24
N THR A 264 -1.95 -15.48 -22.59
CA THR A 264 -1.39 -15.85 -23.89
C THR A 264 -2.34 -15.48 -25.01
N GLN A 265 -3.64 -15.79 -24.87
CA GLN A 265 -4.66 -15.46 -25.89
C GLN A 265 -4.76 -13.94 -26.10
N THR A 266 -4.76 -13.15 -25.05
CA THR A 266 -4.81 -11.70 -25.11
C THR A 266 -3.58 -11.15 -25.82
N LEU A 267 -2.38 -11.63 -25.45
CA LEU A 267 -1.12 -11.20 -26.04
C LEU A 267 -1.04 -11.50 -27.53
N VAL A 268 -1.42 -12.72 -27.94
CA VAL A 268 -1.46 -13.13 -29.37
C VAL A 268 -2.44 -12.25 -30.16
N ASN A 269 -3.61 -11.96 -29.59
CA ASN A 269 -4.59 -11.11 -30.26
C ASN A 269 -4.08 -9.66 -30.44
N ILE A 270 -3.35 -9.13 -29.45
CA ILE A 270 -2.72 -7.81 -29.55
C ILE A 270 -1.64 -7.81 -30.64
N TYR A 271 -0.75 -8.81 -30.66
CA TYR A 271 0.26 -8.91 -31.71
C TYR A 271 -0.34 -8.99 -33.11
N ARG A 272 -1.39 -9.78 -33.31
CA ARG A 272 -2.10 -9.84 -34.61
C ARG A 272 -2.66 -8.47 -35.04
N LYS A 273 -3.24 -7.71 -34.10
CA LYS A 273 -3.73 -6.35 -34.36
C LYS A 273 -2.61 -5.38 -34.69
N ILE A 274 -1.48 -5.44 -33.99
CA ILE A 274 -0.33 -4.55 -34.22
C ILE A 274 0.29 -4.81 -35.59
N VAL A 275 0.49 -6.07 -35.98
CA VAL A 275 1.04 -6.43 -37.30
C VAL A 275 0.15 -5.97 -38.45
N ALA A 276 -1.17 -5.95 -38.23
CA ALA A 276 -2.15 -5.52 -39.25
C ALA A 276 -2.41 -4.00 -39.29
N ALA A 277 -1.82 -3.22 -38.37
CA ALA A 277 -2.13 -1.80 -38.21
C ALA A 277 -0.90 -0.92 -38.44
N ASN A 278 -1.08 0.17 -39.22
CA ASN A 278 -0.15 1.30 -39.23
C ASN A 278 -0.41 2.16 -37.97
N VAL A 279 0.46 2.04 -36.99
CA VAL A 279 0.30 2.76 -35.70
C VAL A 279 1.27 3.94 -35.68
N SER A 280 0.73 5.16 -35.65
CA SER A 280 1.49 6.38 -35.37
C SER A 280 0.77 7.14 -34.24
N HIS A 281 1.38 7.23 -33.08
CA HIS A 281 0.82 7.95 -31.93
C HIS A 281 1.77 9.04 -31.45
N ARG A 282 1.23 10.23 -31.23
CA ARG A 282 1.87 11.27 -30.41
C ARG A 282 1.25 11.22 -29.01
N ILE A 283 2.11 11.03 -28.01
CA ILE A 283 1.71 11.13 -26.60
C ILE A 283 1.87 12.59 -26.18
N ASP A 284 0.79 13.20 -25.69
CA ASP A 284 0.88 14.50 -25.02
C ASP A 284 1.51 14.30 -23.65
N LYS A 285 2.77 14.70 -23.54
CA LYS A 285 3.56 14.53 -22.31
C LYS A 285 3.06 15.43 -21.18
N ALA A 286 2.44 16.59 -21.47
CA ALA A 286 1.92 17.48 -20.46
C ALA A 286 0.67 16.90 -19.80
N VAL A 287 -0.25 16.34 -20.60
CA VAL A 287 -1.44 15.64 -20.08
C VAL A 287 -1.03 14.41 -19.27
N LEU A 288 -0.07 13.63 -19.75
CA LEU A 288 0.44 12.47 -19.02
C LEU A 288 1.07 12.89 -17.70
N PHE A 289 1.87 13.95 -17.70
CA PHE A 289 2.51 14.49 -16.49
C PHE A 289 1.48 14.98 -15.46
N SER A 290 0.49 15.76 -15.88
CA SER A 290 -0.58 16.25 -15.00
C SER A 290 -1.36 15.11 -14.34
N ALA A 291 -1.65 14.04 -15.09
CA ALA A 291 -2.29 12.85 -14.54
C ALA A 291 -1.37 12.07 -13.57
N PHE A 292 -0.06 12.07 -13.82
CA PHE A 292 0.94 11.38 -12.99
C PHE A 292 1.25 12.13 -11.69
N LEU A 293 1.30 13.47 -11.74
CA LEU A 293 1.56 14.36 -10.63
C LEU A 293 0.24 14.93 -10.05
N ASN A 294 -0.68 14.06 -9.67
CA ASN A 294 -1.91 14.51 -9.03
C ASN A 294 -1.62 15.04 -7.62
N LEU A 295 -1.74 16.38 -7.44
CA LEU A 295 -1.45 17.05 -6.18
C LEU A 295 -2.43 16.68 -5.05
N GLU A 296 -3.65 16.29 -5.36
CA GLU A 296 -4.64 15.87 -4.35
C GLU A 296 -4.32 14.47 -3.76
N ASN A 297 -3.54 13.67 -4.48
CA ASN A 297 -3.02 12.37 -4.04
C ASN A 297 -1.50 12.37 -3.88
N PHE A 298 -0.91 13.55 -3.69
CA PHE A 298 0.52 13.72 -3.59
C PHE A 298 1.05 13.23 -2.24
N SER A 299 1.90 12.21 -2.27
CA SER A 299 2.48 11.64 -1.04
C SER A 299 3.93 12.06 -0.85
N LEU A 300 4.26 12.52 0.34
CA LEU A 300 5.64 12.84 0.73
C LEU A 300 6.54 11.60 0.76
N LEU A 301 5.99 10.40 0.98
CA LEU A 301 6.75 9.15 0.86
C LEU A 301 7.21 8.86 -0.56
N LYS A 302 6.36 9.15 -1.55
CA LYS A 302 6.68 8.88 -2.95
C LYS A 302 7.63 9.92 -3.55
N TRP A 303 7.42 11.18 -3.25
CA TRP A 303 8.07 12.30 -3.92
C TRP A 303 9.15 12.99 -3.08
N GLY A 304 9.09 12.86 -1.75
CA GLY A 304 10.05 13.44 -0.83
C GLY A 304 11.29 12.59 -0.63
N SER A 305 12.38 13.24 -0.24
CA SER A 305 13.56 12.53 0.30
C SER A 305 13.25 12.03 1.71
N TYR A 306 13.94 10.97 2.15
CA TYR A 306 13.91 10.57 3.54
C TYR A 306 14.51 11.69 4.40
N VAL A 307 13.82 12.04 5.48
CA VAL A 307 14.24 13.01 6.50
C VAL A 307 14.18 12.28 7.84
N GLU A 308 15.26 12.31 8.60
CA GLU A 308 15.34 11.75 9.96
C GLU A 308 14.48 12.51 10.95
#